data_45c7cdb1cb7ad04c265d84694527eb59
#
_entry.id   45c7cdb1cb7ad04c265d84694527eb59
#
_cell.length_a   1.000
_cell.length_b   1.000
_cell.length_c   1.000
_cell.angle_alpha   90.00
_cell.angle_beta   90.00
_cell.angle_gamma   90.00
#
_symmetry.space_group_name_H-M   'P 1'
#
loop_
_entity.id
_entity.type
_entity.pdbx_description
1 polymer ?
#
loop_
_entity_poly.entity_id
_entity_poly.type
_entity_poly.pdbx_seq_one_letter_code
_entity_poly.pdbx_strand_id
1 'polypeptide(L)'
;IVSQISAYATGLEIDNSRLEELAGEMTTSDLDALRNALESGAFIAEPNEDQRRNLENIEHLLALVEGWVQVVTADACRLLPQSGALGEYVRRRRATGGPAEKTFGQLIGLELRPRRLREATELWRKVTEAAGIERRDAIWDHPDLLPTPADIDAADAYATRVAGSTGDEDDLDRELRDLLGE
;
A
#
# COMPACT_ATOMS: atom_id res chain seq x y z
N ILE A 1 0.79 8.18 -4.86
CA ILE A 1 -0.42 7.59 -4.23
C ILE A 1 -1.62 8.49 -4.45
N VAL A 2 -1.63 9.75 -3.99
CA VAL A 2 -2.80 10.66 -4.11
C VAL A 2 -3.26 10.80 -5.56
N SER A 3 -2.34 11.01 -6.50
CA SER A 3 -2.66 11.12 -7.94
C SER A 3 -3.26 9.83 -8.51
N GLN A 4 -2.80 8.67 -8.08
CA GLN A 4 -3.31 7.37 -8.51
C GLN A 4 -4.70 7.09 -7.92
N ILE A 5 -4.91 7.40 -6.64
CA ILE A 5 -6.24 7.31 -6.02
C ILE A 5 -7.22 8.26 -6.72
N SER A 6 -6.78 9.49 -7.01
CA SER A 6 -7.60 10.46 -7.75
C SER A 6 -7.95 9.96 -9.16
N ALA A 7 -6.98 9.42 -9.89
CA ALA A 7 -7.20 8.85 -11.22
C ALA A 7 -8.16 7.66 -11.18
N TYR A 8 -8.03 6.78 -10.20
CA TYR A 8 -8.94 5.67 -9.99
C TYR A 8 -10.35 6.16 -9.69
N ALA A 9 -10.50 7.09 -8.73
CA ALA A 9 -11.81 7.63 -8.34
C ALA A 9 -12.50 8.40 -9.48
N THR A 10 -11.74 9.11 -10.31
CA THR A 10 -12.28 9.86 -11.47
C THR A 10 -12.75 8.93 -12.59
N GLY A 11 -12.16 7.73 -12.68
CA GLY A 11 -12.53 6.72 -13.66
C GLY A 11 -13.69 5.81 -13.24
N LEU A 12 -14.24 5.99 -12.02
CA LEU A 12 -15.41 5.23 -11.59
C LEU A 12 -16.64 5.67 -12.38
N GLU A 13 -17.21 4.77 -13.15
CA GLU A 13 -18.46 4.99 -13.88
C GLU A 13 -19.63 4.41 -13.10
N ILE A 14 -20.75 5.15 -13.09
CA ILE A 14 -21.99 4.66 -12.51
C ILE A 14 -22.71 3.84 -13.59
N ASP A 15 -23.02 2.60 -13.29
CA ASP A 15 -23.83 1.75 -14.15
C ASP A 15 -25.29 2.18 -14.08
N ASN A 16 -25.67 3.08 -15.01
CA ASN A 16 -27.02 3.62 -15.11
C ASN A 16 -28.06 2.50 -15.41
N SER A 17 -27.67 1.44 -16.12
CA SER A 17 -28.58 0.33 -16.43
C SER A 17 -28.96 -0.43 -15.15
N ARG A 18 -27.99 -0.65 -14.27
CA ARG A 18 -28.22 -1.24 -12.95
C ARG A 18 -29.04 -0.35 -12.02
N LEU A 19 -28.84 0.96 -12.12
CA LEU A 19 -29.67 1.94 -11.37
C LEU A 19 -31.13 1.88 -11.86
N GLU A 20 -31.37 1.81 -13.18
CA GLU A 20 -32.71 1.68 -13.75
C GLU A 20 -33.37 0.35 -13.38
N GLU A 21 -32.62 -0.75 -13.40
CA GLU A 21 -33.10 -2.08 -12.99
C GLU A 21 -33.51 -2.09 -11.51
N LEU A 22 -32.63 -1.59 -10.64
CA LEU A 22 -32.92 -1.42 -9.20
C LEU A 22 -34.12 -0.49 -8.94
N ALA A 23 -34.21 0.62 -9.68
CA ALA A 23 -35.33 1.54 -9.56
C ALA A 23 -36.66 0.92 -10.07
N GLY A 24 -36.59 0.04 -11.07
CA GLY A 24 -37.75 -0.71 -11.59
C GLY A 24 -38.27 -1.81 -10.65
N GLU A 25 -37.36 -2.43 -9.90
CA GLU A 25 -37.71 -3.49 -8.92
C GLU A 25 -38.19 -2.94 -7.57
N MET A 26 -37.90 -1.63 -7.29
CA MET A 26 -38.20 -1.02 -6.00
C MET A 26 -39.60 -0.45 -5.94
N THR A 27 -40.41 -1.01 -5.07
CA THR A 27 -41.61 -0.34 -4.56
C THR A 27 -41.20 0.70 -3.50
N THR A 28 -41.99 1.76 -3.38
CA THR A 28 -41.75 2.95 -2.55
C THR A 28 -41.44 2.69 -1.04
N SER A 29 -41.41 1.44 -0.62
CA SER A 29 -41.22 1.03 0.78
C SER A 29 -39.87 0.35 1.05
N ASP A 30 -38.99 0.18 0.07
CA ASP A 30 -37.80 -0.68 0.20
C ASP A 30 -36.51 0.11 0.41
N LEU A 31 -36.52 1.00 1.41
CA LEU A 31 -35.34 1.78 1.84
C LEU A 31 -34.16 0.86 2.28
N ASP A 32 -34.45 -0.33 2.76
CA ASP A 32 -33.42 -1.30 3.16
C ASP A 32 -32.73 -1.94 1.95
N ALA A 33 -33.47 -2.20 0.87
CA ALA A 33 -32.89 -2.68 -0.39
C ALA A 33 -31.97 -1.61 -1.03
N LEU A 34 -32.42 -0.34 -1.03
CA LEU A 34 -31.61 0.78 -1.49
C LEU A 34 -30.34 0.97 -0.65
N ARG A 35 -30.48 0.87 0.67
CA ARG A 35 -29.32 0.92 1.57
C ARG A 35 -28.36 -0.23 1.27
N ASN A 36 -28.84 -1.45 1.14
CA ASN A 36 -28.00 -2.61 0.83
C ASN A 36 -27.31 -2.48 -0.53
N ALA A 37 -28.01 -1.97 -1.53
CA ALA A 37 -27.45 -1.71 -2.85
C ALA A 37 -26.36 -0.60 -2.81
N LEU A 38 -26.59 0.47 -2.02
CA LEU A 38 -25.60 1.51 -1.73
C LEU A 38 -24.39 0.93 -0.98
N GLU A 39 -24.63 0.13 0.03
CA GLU A 39 -23.58 -0.48 0.86
C GLU A 39 -22.78 -1.54 0.09
N SER A 40 -23.38 -2.23 -0.86
CA SER A 40 -22.70 -3.21 -1.71
C SER A 40 -21.96 -2.61 -2.91
N GLY A 41 -22.15 -1.30 -3.20
CA GLY A 41 -21.59 -0.66 -4.39
C GLY A 41 -22.17 -1.22 -5.70
N ALA A 42 -23.40 -1.72 -5.68
CA ALA A 42 -24.03 -2.43 -6.81
C ALA A 42 -24.19 -1.58 -8.09
N PHE A 43 -24.04 -0.26 -8.00
CA PHE A 43 -24.09 0.65 -9.17
C PHE A 43 -22.72 1.12 -9.64
N ILE A 44 -21.63 0.63 -9.07
CA ILE A 44 -20.30 0.89 -9.60
C ILE A 44 -20.04 -0.12 -10.71
N ALA A 45 -19.75 0.37 -11.90
CA ALA A 45 -19.40 -0.49 -13.02
C ALA A 45 -18.15 -1.32 -12.68
N GLU A 46 -18.05 -2.53 -13.22
CA GLU A 46 -16.85 -3.34 -13.02
C GLU A 46 -15.61 -2.60 -13.54
N PRO A 47 -14.52 -2.57 -12.74
CA PRO A 47 -13.33 -1.84 -13.14
C PRO A 47 -12.73 -2.42 -14.43
N ASN A 48 -12.42 -1.53 -15.38
CA ASN A 48 -11.68 -1.90 -16.58
C ASN A 48 -10.23 -2.32 -16.27
N GLU A 49 -9.48 -2.78 -17.27
CA GLU A 49 -8.11 -3.28 -17.05
C GLU A 49 -7.15 -2.20 -16.54
N ASP A 50 -7.30 -0.94 -16.98
CA ASP A 50 -6.48 0.17 -16.51
C ASP A 50 -6.79 0.50 -15.06
N GLN A 51 -8.06 0.46 -14.69
CA GLN A 51 -8.50 0.66 -13.31
C GLN A 51 -8.00 -0.47 -12.40
N ARG A 52 -8.03 -1.74 -12.85
CA ARG A 52 -7.47 -2.87 -12.10
C ARG A 52 -5.97 -2.70 -11.88
N ARG A 53 -5.22 -2.31 -12.91
CA ARG A 53 -3.77 -2.03 -12.78
C ARG A 53 -3.49 -0.89 -11.79
N ASN A 54 -4.29 0.18 -11.86
CA ASN A 54 -4.17 1.28 -10.89
C ASN A 54 -4.47 0.83 -9.47
N LEU A 55 -5.48 -0.01 -9.28
CA LEU A 55 -5.84 -0.59 -8.00
C LEU A 55 -4.70 -1.45 -7.44
N GLU A 56 -4.15 -2.35 -8.25
CA GLU A 56 -3.00 -3.19 -7.87
C GLU A 56 -1.78 -2.34 -7.47
N ASN A 57 -1.50 -1.25 -8.19
CA ASN A 57 -0.44 -0.32 -7.84
C ASN A 57 -0.70 0.40 -6.52
N ILE A 58 -1.95 0.82 -6.27
CA ILE A 58 -2.36 1.45 -5.01
C ILE A 58 -2.21 0.45 -3.86
N GLU A 59 -2.73 -0.76 -4.00
CA GLU A 59 -2.60 -1.83 -3.00
C GLU A 59 -1.13 -2.14 -2.69
N HIS A 60 -0.28 -2.21 -3.72
CA HIS A 60 1.15 -2.44 -3.56
C HIS A 60 1.83 -1.31 -2.76
N LEU A 61 1.60 -0.06 -3.15
CA LEU A 61 2.16 1.09 -2.44
C LEU A 61 1.65 1.18 -1.00
N LEU A 62 0.38 0.88 -0.75
CA LEU A 62 -0.17 0.82 0.61
C LEU A 62 0.50 -0.28 1.43
N ALA A 63 0.76 -1.46 0.83
CA ALA A 63 1.48 -2.53 1.51
C ALA A 63 2.90 -2.09 1.90
N LEU A 64 3.62 -1.40 1.01
CA LEU A 64 4.96 -0.88 1.29
C LEU A 64 4.94 0.14 2.43
N VAL A 65 4.04 1.14 2.36
CA VAL A 65 3.92 2.18 3.40
C VAL A 65 3.57 1.57 4.76
N GLU A 66 2.53 0.73 4.80
CA GLU A 66 2.08 0.10 6.04
C GLU A 66 3.14 -0.86 6.62
N GLY A 67 3.83 -1.61 5.77
CA GLY A 67 4.92 -2.49 6.17
C GLY A 67 6.10 -1.70 6.78
N TRP A 68 6.50 -0.62 6.13
CA TRP A 68 7.54 0.28 6.63
C TRP A 68 7.15 0.90 7.98
N VAL A 69 5.92 1.44 8.08
CA VAL A 69 5.40 2.00 9.34
C VAL A 69 5.43 0.98 10.48
N GLN A 70 5.11 -0.30 10.20
CA GLN A 70 5.18 -1.34 11.23
C GLN A 70 6.61 -1.56 11.73
N VAL A 71 7.60 -1.61 10.84
CA VAL A 71 9.00 -1.80 11.21
C VAL A 71 9.52 -0.59 11.99
N VAL A 72 9.32 0.63 11.48
CA VAL A 72 9.76 1.87 12.16
C VAL A 72 9.13 2.01 13.53
N THR A 73 7.83 1.74 13.65
CA THR A 73 7.13 1.82 14.92
C THR A 73 7.64 0.77 15.92
N ALA A 74 7.90 -0.46 15.46
CA ALA A 74 8.44 -1.51 16.30
C ALA A 74 9.84 -1.13 16.82
N ASP A 75 10.70 -0.58 15.96
CA ASP A 75 12.05 -0.13 16.33
C ASP A 75 11.99 1.04 17.34
N ALA A 76 11.15 2.03 17.09
CA ALA A 76 10.97 3.18 17.97
C ALA A 76 10.44 2.76 19.36
N CYS A 77 9.55 1.77 19.40
CA CYS A 77 8.95 1.28 20.65
C CYS A 77 9.79 0.21 21.36
N ARG A 78 10.91 -0.23 20.80
CA ARG A 78 11.70 -1.37 21.30
C ARG A 78 12.11 -1.26 22.79
N LEU A 79 12.33 -0.05 23.24
CA LEU A 79 12.74 0.22 24.64
C LEU A 79 11.57 0.31 25.62
N LEU A 80 10.33 0.28 25.13
CA LEU A 80 9.15 0.33 26.00
C LEU A 80 8.89 -1.04 26.62
N PRO A 81 8.68 -1.13 27.96
CA PRO A 81 8.47 -2.41 28.64
C PRO A 81 7.29 -3.23 28.11
N GLN A 82 6.30 -2.60 27.49
CA GLN A 82 5.08 -3.22 26.97
C GLN A 82 4.97 -3.14 25.44
N SER A 83 6.08 -2.92 24.74
CA SER A 83 6.10 -2.75 23.27
C SER A 83 5.42 -3.89 22.52
N GLY A 84 5.64 -5.13 22.94
CA GLY A 84 5.01 -6.30 22.32
C GLY A 84 3.48 -6.33 22.45
N ALA A 85 2.96 -6.04 23.65
CA ALA A 85 1.51 -6.00 23.89
C ALA A 85 0.86 -4.82 23.15
N LEU A 86 1.51 -3.66 23.10
CA LEU A 86 1.04 -2.50 22.35
C LEU A 86 1.03 -2.77 20.85
N GLY A 87 2.09 -3.36 20.31
CA GLY A 87 2.17 -3.76 18.91
C GLY A 87 1.07 -4.74 18.51
N GLU A 88 0.79 -5.73 19.36
CA GLU A 88 -0.31 -6.66 19.13
C GLU A 88 -1.68 -5.99 19.19
N TYR A 89 -1.90 -5.09 20.14
CA TYR A 89 -3.13 -4.30 20.22
C TYR A 89 -3.36 -3.46 18.95
N VAL A 90 -2.32 -2.77 18.46
CA VAL A 90 -2.41 -1.97 17.24
C VAL A 90 -2.68 -2.85 16.02
N ARG A 91 -2.00 -4.00 15.89
CA ARG A 91 -2.26 -4.95 14.81
C ARG A 91 -3.70 -5.46 14.81
N ARG A 92 -4.23 -5.84 15.97
CA ARG A 92 -5.63 -6.29 16.09
C ARG A 92 -6.61 -5.18 15.74
N ARG A 93 -6.39 -3.96 16.23
CA ARG A 93 -7.23 -2.82 15.91
C ARG A 93 -7.25 -2.51 14.41
N ARG A 94 -6.08 -2.54 13.76
CA ARG A 94 -5.98 -2.37 12.30
C ARG A 94 -6.65 -3.51 11.54
N ALA A 95 -6.53 -4.74 12.03
CA ALA A 95 -7.17 -5.91 11.41
C ALA A 95 -8.70 -5.83 11.41
N THR A 96 -9.32 -5.14 12.37
CA THR A 96 -10.78 -4.98 12.43
C THR A 96 -11.32 -3.84 11.55
N GLY A 97 -10.44 -2.92 11.11
CA GLY A 97 -10.80 -1.71 10.35
C GLY A 97 -11.71 -0.76 11.13
N GLY A 98 -11.64 0.53 10.80
CA GLY A 98 -12.54 1.52 11.36
C GLY A 98 -13.86 1.62 10.56
N PRO A 99 -14.95 2.16 11.14
CA PRO A 99 -16.20 2.40 10.40
C PRO A 99 -15.98 3.28 9.15
N ALA A 100 -15.16 4.34 9.26
CA ALA A 100 -14.84 5.22 8.14
C ALA A 100 -14.11 4.50 7.00
N GLU A 101 -13.19 3.60 7.32
CA GLU A 101 -12.44 2.79 6.36
C GLU A 101 -13.35 1.83 5.60
N LYS A 102 -14.30 1.23 6.30
CA LYS A 102 -15.33 0.36 5.70
C LYS A 102 -16.24 1.16 4.77
N THR A 103 -16.75 2.30 5.23
CA THR A 103 -17.63 3.17 4.43
C THR A 103 -16.89 3.69 3.18
N PHE A 104 -15.63 4.08 3.32
CA PHE A 104 -14.82 4.54 2.18
C PHE A 104 -14.55 3.41 1.19
N GLY A 105 -14.19 2.23 1.69
CA GLY A 105 -13.99 1.04 0.85
C GLY A 105 -15.25 0.65 0.08
N GLN A 106 -16.41 0.75 0.69
CA GLN A 106 -17.71 0.49 0.06
C GLN A 106 -18.06 1.53 -1.02
N LEU A 107 -17.80 2.83 -0.74
CA LEU A 107 -18.13 3.94 -1.64
C LEU A 107 -17.30 3.96 -2.93
N ILE A 108 -16.03 3.52 -2.86
CA ILE A 108 -15.11 3.58 -4.01
C ILE A 108 -14.67 2.20 -4.49
N GLY A 109 -15.19 1.13 -3.90
CA GLY A 109 -14.83 -0.25 -4.25
C GLY A 109 -13.38 -0.62 -3.91
N LEU A 110 -12.70 0.19 -3.09
CA LEU A 110 -11.30 0.03 -2.73
C LEU A 110 -11.17 -0.53 -1.32
N GLU A 111 -10.71 -1.76 -1.19
CA GLU A 111 -10.26 -2.27 0.11
C GLU A 111 -8.91 -1.65 0.47
N LEU A 112 -8.91 -0.71 1.43
CA LEU A 112 -7.67 -0.08 1.94
C LEU A 112 -6.83 -1.04 2.81
N ARG A 113 -7.00 -2.35 2.63
CA ARG A 113 -6.21 -3.39 3.31
C ARG A 113 -5.26 -4.02 2.33
N PRO A 114 -3.99 -3.70 2.41
CA PRO A 114 -3.01 -4.29 1.52
C PRO A 114 -2.92 -5.80 1.80
N ARG A 115 -3.21 -6.61 0.77
CA ARG A 115 -3.17 -8.07 0.84
C ARG A 115 -1.80 -8.60 1.22
N ARG A 116 -0.74 -7.88 0.83
CA ARG A 116 0.67 -8.27 1.00
C ARG A 116 1.39 -7.54 2.14
N LEU A 117 0.65 -7.10 3.16
CA LEU A 117 1.20 -6.35 4.29
C LEU A 117 2.28 -7.12 5.06
N ARG A 118 2.09 -8.44 5.26
CA ARG A 118 3.05 -9.26 6.00
C ARG A 118 4.37 -9.40 5.25
N GLU A 119 4.28 -9.67 3.97
CA GLU A 119 5.42 -9.81 3.07
C GLU A 119 6.19 -8.50 2.94
N ALA A 120 5.48 -7.38 2.81
CA ALA A 120 6.09 -6.05 2.79
C ALA A 120 6.78 -5.70 4.13
N THR A 121 6.17 -6.05 5.26
CA THR A 121 6.80 -5.88 6.58
C THR A 121 8.08 -6.70 6.69
N GLU A 122 8.05 -7.94 6.23
CA GLU A 122 9.21 -8.82 6.24
C GLU A 122 10.33 -8.30 5.33
N LEU A 123 9.99 -7.79 4.14
CA LEU A 123 10.94 -7.14 3.24
C LEU A 123 11.65 -5.97 3.95
N TRP A 124 10.91 -5.05 4.55
CA TRP A 124 11.48 -3.91 5.25
C TRP A 124 12.36 -4.31 6.44
N ARG A 125 11.97 -5.36 7.16
CA ARG A 125 12.78 -5.91 8.24
C ARG A 125 14.14 -6.43 7.71
N LYS A 126 14.12 -7.20 6.62
CA LYS A 126 15.32 -7.74 5.97
C LYS A 126 16.22 -6.62 5.43
N VAL A 127 15.64 -5.61 4.81
CA VAL A 127 16.38 -4.43 4.35
C VAL A 127 17.05 -3.71 5.53
N THR A 128 16.32 -3.54 6.63
CA THR A 128 16.88 -2.91 7.84
C THR A 128 18.05 -3.72 8.40
N GLU A 129 17.93 -5.04 8.43
CA GLU A 129 18.99 -5.94 8.92
C GLU A 129 20.23 -5.97 8.02
N ALA A 130 20.03 -5.95 6.71
CA ALA A 130 21.12 -6.06 5.72
C ALA A 130 21.80 -4.72 5.43
N ALA A 131 21.05 -3.62 5.35
CA ALA A 131 21.52 -2.33 4.86
C ALA A 131 21.45 -1.19 5.91
N GLY A 132 20.77 -1.40 7.02
CA GLY A 132 20.60 -0.40 8.06
C GLY A 132 19.42 0.56 7.82
N ILE A 133 19.16 1.40 8.84
CA ILE A 133 18.00 2.30 8.87
C ILE A 133 18.10 3.38 7.79
N GLU A 134 19.26 3.99 7.64
CA GLU A 134 19.50 5.11 6.72
C GLU A 134 19.19 4.70 5.28
N ARG A 135 19.71 3.55 4.85
CA ARG A 135 19.46 3.05 3.49
C ARG A 135 18.03 2.59 3.28
N ARG A 136 17.43 1.96 4.29
CA ARG A 136 16.01 1.62 4.24
C ARG A 136 15.17 2.86 3.98
N ASP A 137 15.45 3.96 4.67
CA ASP A 137 14.66 5.18 4.58
C ASP A 137 14.94 5.95 3.29
N ALA A 138 16.17 5.91 2.77
CA ALA A 138 16.56 6.51 1.48
C ALA A 138 15.83 5.88 0.27
N ILE A 139 15.28 4.67 0.39
CA ILE A 139 14.45 4.07 -0.67
C ILE A 139 13.22 4.94 -0.98
N TRP A 140 12.75 5.75 -0.04
CA TRP A 140 11.63 6.65 -0.25
C TRP A 140 11.97 7.95 -0.99
N ASP A 141 13.24 8.24 -1.23
CA ASP A 141 13.70 9.48 -1.88
C ASP A 141 13.31 9.53 -3.35
N HIS A 142 13.20 8.37 -4.02
CA HIS A 142 12.79 8.32 -5.42
C HIS A 142 11.85 7.13 -5.71
N PRO A 143 10.81 7.33 -6.53
CA PRO A 143 9.86 6.25 -6.89
C PRO A 143 10.51 5.00 -7.49
N ASP A 144 11.59 5.17 -8.27
CA ASP A 144 12.29 4.06 -8.94
C ASP A 144 13.09 3.18 -7.97
N LEU A 145 13.33 3.65 -6.75
CA LEU A 145 14.00 2.89 -5.70
C LEU A 145 13.02 1.98 -4.95
N LEU A 146 11.71 2.22 -5.08
CA LEU A 146 10.71 1.44 -4.36
C LEU A 146 10.72 -0.02 -4.79
N PRO A 147 10.57 -0.95 -3.84
CA PRO A 147 10.44 -2.37 -4.15
C PRO A 147 9.28 -2.65 -5.10
N THR A 148 9.50 -3.45 -6.10
CA THR A 148 8.46 -3.96 -6.99
C THR A 148 7.68 -5.12 -6.33
N PRO A 149 6.53 -5.54 -6.88
CA PRO A 149 5.85 -6.75 -6.41
C PRO A 149 6.75 -7.99 -6.41
N ALA A 150 7.64 -8.14 -7.41
CA ALA A 150 8.60 -9.23 -7.48
C ALA A 150 9.67 -9.15 -6.37
N ASP A 151 10.06 -7.94 -5.97
CA ASP A 151 11.00 -7.75 -4.86
C ASP A 151 10.39 -8.16 -3.52
N ILE A 152 9.09 -7.97 -3.33
CA ILE A 152 8.41 -8.48 -2.13
C ILE A 152 8.45 -10.02 -2.09
N ASP A 153 8.31 -10.69 -3.24
CA ASP A 153 8.42 -12.16 -3.33
C ASP A 153 9.85 -12.64 -3.08
N ALA A 154 10.84 -11.83 -3.41
CA ALA A 154 12.28 -12.14 -3.29
C ALA A 154 12.99 -11.20 -2.29
N ALA A 155 12.41 -11.02 -1.10
CA ALA A 155 12.85 -10.03 -0.11
C ALA A 155 14.33 -10.13 0.28
N ASP A 156 14.91 -11.35 0.33
CA ASP A 156 16.32 -11.55 0.62
C ASP A 156 17.23 -11.02 -0.50
N ALA A 157 16.85 -11.27 -1.74
CA ALA A 157 17.60 -10.78 -2.90
C ALA A 157 17.55 -9.25 -3.00
N TYR A 158 16.37 -8.67 -2.72
CA TYR A 158 16.21 -7.21 -2.66
C TYR A 158 17.07 -6.59 -1.55
N ALA A 159 17.02 -7.13 -0.34
CA ALA A 159 17.80 -6.65 0.80
C ALA A 159 19.31 -6.72 0.52
N THR A 160 19.78 -7.80 -0.12
CA THR A 160 21.19 -7.96 -0.53
C THR A 160 21.57 -6.90 -1.58
N ARG A 161 20.70 -6.64 -2.55
CA ARG A 161 20.93 -5.61 -3.58
C ARG A 161 21.05 -4.21 -2.96
N VAL A 162 20.13 -3.85 -2.05
CA VAL A 162 20.18 -2.58 -1.33
C VAL A 162 21.45 -2.47 -0.49
N ALA A 163 21.87 -3.54 0.15
CA ALA A 163 23.13 -3.55 0.93
C ALA A 163 24.37 -3.40 0.06
N GLY A 164 24.36 -3.93 -1.17
CA GLY A 164 25.49 -3.91 -2.10
C GLY A 164 25.64 -2.63 -2.92
N SER A 165 24.59 -1.81 -3.04
CA SER A 165 24.58 -0.63 -3.92
C SER A 165 25.54 0.50 -3.55
N THR A 166 26.22 0.45 -2.42
CA THR A 166 27.22 1.46 -1.99
C THR A 166 28.61 1.25 -2.57
N GLY A 167 28.92 0.05 -3.06
CA GLY A 167 30.25 -0.18 -3.66
C GLY A 167 30.41 0.56 -4.97
N ASP A 168 29.36 0.56 -5.78
CA ASP A 168 29.41 1.13 -7.13
C ASP A 168 29.36 2.66 -7.15
N GLU A 169 28.58 3.31 -6.25
CA GLU A 169 28.52 4.78 -6.21
C GLU A 169 29.80 5.41 -5.64
N ASP A 170 30.35 4.86 -4.55
CA ASP A 170 31.60 5.34 -3.97
C ASP A 170 32.81 5.08 -4.87
N ASP A 171 32.80 4.00 -5.64
CA ASP A 171 33.85 3.70 -6.61
C ASP A 171 33.74 4.59 -7.86
N LEU A 172 32.54 4.85 -8.38
CA LEU A 172 32.30 5.81 -9.47
C LEU A 172 32.67 7.23 -9.07
N ASP A 173 32.30 7.66 -7.87
CA ASP A 173 32.66 8.98 -7.34
C ASP A 173 34.18 9.11 -7.11
N ARG A 174 34.85 8.02 -6.76
CA ARG A 174 36.31 7.98 -6.62
C ARG A 174 36.99 8.02 -7.99
N GLU A 175 36.52 7.24 -8.96
CA GLU A 175 37.01 7.29 -10.35
C GLU A 175 36.78 8.65 -11.00
N LEU A 176 35.60 9.26 -10.73
CA LEU A 176 35.30 10.62 -11.23
C LEU A 176 36.24 11.68 -10.63
N ARG A 177 36.52 11.63 -9.32
CA ARG A 177 37.49 12.52 -8.68
C ARG A 177 38.90 12.34 -9.22
N ASP A 178 39.33 11.09 -9.41
CA ASP A 178 40.64 10.77 -9.99
C ASP A 178 40.74 11.25 -11.44
N LEU A 179 39.66 11.21 -12.23
CA LEU A 179 39.60 11.74 -13.59
C LEU A 179 39.59 13.30 -13.65
N LEU A 180 38.97 13.91 -12.64
CA LEU A 180 38.89 15.39 -12.56
C LEU A 180 40.12 16.03 -11.90
N GLY A 181 41.01 15.20 -11.32
CA GLY A 181 42.28 15.68 -10.75
C GLY A 181 42.13 16.48 -9.45
N GLU A 182 41.08 16.19 -8.66
CA GLU A 182 40.81 16.77 -7.34
C GLU A 182 41.35 15.91 -6.21
#